data_94687dba37750ff1c8fa0ffdef91ba2e
#
_entry.id   94687dba37750ff1c8fa0ffdef91ba2e
#
_cell.length_a   1.000
_cell.length_b   1.000
_cell.length_c   1.000
_cell.angle_alpha   90.00
_cell.angle_beta   90.00
_cell.angle_gamma   90.00
#
_symmetry.space_group_name_H-M   'P 1'
#
loop_
_entity.id
_entity.type
_entity.pdbx_description
1 polymer ?
#
loop_
_entity_poly.entity_id
_entity_poly.type
_entity_poly.pdbx_seq_one_letter_code
_entity_poly.pdbx_strand_id
1 'polypeptide(L)'
;DVGKIAFAVDACQRVFELAAKRGADMLIVHHGISWGGGLKRITDYHQRRLKTLLDANISLLAYHLPLDAHEEIGNNAVLADMLALSKRKRFFVYDDTQIGYYGELPAPASMAELAQTLQQQLKCECKLLPGKNGDMVKTLGIVSGGGPDALEECAQLGLDALLTGEIGHQHLHPAWEMGVSIIAAGHYATETTGIKALQKKLRKQFKVKCEFIDWPTGF
;
A
#
# COMPACT_ATOMS: atom_id res chain seq x y z
N ASP A 1 14.43 12.51 -22.86
CA ASP A 1 13.64 11.33 -23.26
C ASP A 1 13.75 10.26 -22.16
N VAL A 2 12.66 9.52 -21.93
CA VAL A 2 12.58 8.42 -20.95
C VAL A 2 12.46 7.11 -21.73
N GLY A 3 13.48 6.28 -21.68
CA GLY A 3 13.48 4.96 -22.31
C GLY A 3 13.26 3.82 -21.31
N LYS A 4 13.61 4.03 -20.02
CA LYS A 4 13.44 3.05 -18.95
C LYS A 4 12.95 3.68 -17.66
N ILE A 5 11.88 3.10 -17.10
CA ILE A 5 11.29 3.51 -15.82
C ILE A 5 11.46 2.38 -14.81
N ALA A 6 12.05 2.70 -13.66
CA ALA A 6 12.04 1.85 -12.47
C ALA A 6 10.85 2.22 -11.58
N PHE A 7 10.30 1.24 -10.88
CA PHE A 7 9.19 1.39 -9.94
C PHE A 7 9.58 0.77 -8.59
N ALA A 8 9.23 1.41 -7.50
CA ALA A 8 9.41 0.87 -6.15
C ALA A 8 8.35 1.43 -5.20
N VAL A 9 8.20 0.85 -4.02
CA VAL A 9 7.35 1.44 -2.96
C VAL A 9 8.05 2.66 -2.36
N ASP A 10 9.31 2.53 -1.94
CA ASP A 10 10.01 3.53 -1.15
C ASP A 10 11.14 4.22 -1.90
N ALA A 11 11.26 5.55 -1.71
CA ALA A 11 12.41 6.34 -2.11
C ALA A 11 13.53 6.20 -1.05
N CYS A 12 14.40 5.22 -1.21
CA CYS A 12 15.53 5.02 -0.31
C CYS A 12 16.85 4.87 -1.07
N GLN A 13 17.99 5.04 -0.37
CA GLN A 13 19.32 4.99 -0.96
C GLN A 13 19.53 3.71 -1.80
N ARG A 14 19.13 2.55 -1.27
CA ARG A 14 19.31 1.28 -1.95
C ARG A 14 18.51 1.16 -3.24
N VAL A 15 17.28 1.66 -3.24
CA VAL A 15 16.45 1.71 -4.44
C VAL A 15 17.07 2.62 -5.50
N PHE A 16 17.63 3.76 -5.11
CA PHE A 16 18.31 4.69 -6.03
C PHE A 16 19.56 4.07 -6.66
N GLU A 17 20.39 3.39 -5.86
CA GLU A 17 21.56 2.66 -6.34
C GLU A 17 21.20 1.56 -7.35
N LEU A 18 20.12 0.81 -7.06
CA LEU A 18 19.62 -0.23 -7.94
C LEU A 18 19.05 0.37 -9.24
N ALA A 19 18.30 1.46 -9.17
CA ALA A 19 17.78 2.16 -10.34
C ALA A 19 18.93 2.67 -11.23
N ALA A 20 19.94 3.30 -10.63
CA ALA A 20 21.12 3.77 -11.33
C ALA A 20 21.90 2.61 -11.99
N LYS A 21 22.18 1.55 -11.23
CA LYS A 21 22.86 0.34 -11.75
C LYS A 21 22.13 -0.30 -12.92
N ARG A 22 20.79 -0.22 -12.92
CA ARG A 22 19.93 -0.79 -13.96
C ARG A 22 19.71 0.17 -15.14
N GLY A 23 20.28 1.38 -15.10
CA GLY A 23 20.18 2.39 -16.15
C GLY A 23 18.76 2.90 -16.33
N ALA A 24 18.05 3.20 -15.23
CA ALA A 24 16.76 3.84 -15.28
C ALA A 24 16.90 5.35 -15.54
N ASP A 25 16.07 5.92 -16.41
CA ASP A 25 15.98 7.36 -16.64
C ASP A 25 15.02 8.03 -15.65
N MET A 26 14.07 7.25 -15.13
CA MET A 26 13.03 7.70 -14.21
C MET A 26 12.77 6.63 -13.14
N LEU A 27 12.52 7.06 -11.92
CA LEU A 27 12.06 6.23 -10.81
C LEU A 27 10.71 6.74 -10.33
N ILE A 28 9.71 5.87 -10.33
CA ILE A 28 8.37 6.16 -9.80
C ILE A 28 8.19 5.38 -8.52
N VAL A 29 7.84 6.08 -7.42
CA VAL A 29 7.65 5.48 -6.09
C VAL A 29 6.29 5.86 -5.51
N HIS A 30 5.88 5.10 -4.50
CA HIS A 30 4.73 5.46 -3.66
C HIS A 30 5.16 6.48 -2.60
N HIS A 31 6.13 6.14 -1.76
CA HIS A 31 6.68 7.04 -0.75
C HIS A 31 7.83 7.86 -1.29
N GLY A 32 7.69 9.19 -1.23
CA GLY A 32 8.71 10.13 -1.68
C GLY A 32 9.95 10.17 -0.79
N ILE A 33 10.90 11.04 -1.17
CA ILE A 33 12.18 11.20 -0.48
C ILE A 33 12.05 11.83 0.93
N SER A 34 10.93 12.49 1.18
CA SER A 34 10.62 13.12 2.48
C SER A 34 9.22 12.72 2.95
N TRP A 35 9.07 12.54 4.26
CA TRP A 35 7.80 12.29 4.93
C TRP A 35 7.33 13.57 5.63
N GLY A 36 6.04 13.89 5.53
CA GLY A 36 5.44 15.02 6.23
C GLY A 36 5.91 16.40 5.78
N GLY A 37 6.23 16.57 4.49
CA GLY A 37 6.61 17.84 3.90
C GLY A 37 7.92 17.82 3.13
N GLY A 38 8.45 19.00 2.75
CA GLY A 38 9.68 19.13 1.99
C GLY A 38 10.95 18.86 2.82
N LEU A 39 12.07 18.69 2.14
CA LEU A 39 13.37 18.58 2.78
C LEU A 39 13.73 19.92 3.44
N LYS A 40 13.78 19.94 4.78
CA LYS A 40 14.16 21.15 5.54
C LYS A 40 15.66 21.46 5.48
N ARG A 41 16.48 20.44 5.23
CA ARG A 41 17.94 20.56 5.08
C ARG A 41 18.48 19.39 4.26
N ILE A 42 19.58 19.60 3.53
CA ILE A 42 20.22 18.62 2.67
C ILE A 42 21.59 18.29 3.25
N THR A 43 21.64 17.36 4.18
CA THR A 43 22.85 16.86 4.84
C THR A 43 22.82 15.34 4.93
N ASP A 44 23.95 14.70 5.21
CA ASP A 44 24.05 13.26 5.52
C ASP A 44 23.33 12.36 4.51
N TYR A 45 22.34 11.59 4.95
CA TYR A 45 21.65 10.63 4.11
C TYR A 45 20.80 11.30 3.00
N HIS A 46 20.24 12.48 3.25
CA HIS A 46 19.53 13.23 2.20
C HIS A 46 20.48 13.67 1.09
N GLN A 47 21.66 14.16 1.45
CA GLN A 47 22.69 14.55 0.48
C GLN A 47 23.10 13.34 -0.38
N ARG A 48 23.36 12.19 0.24
CA ARG A 48 23.74 10.97 -0.51
C ARG A 48 22.62 10.52 -1.46
N ARG A 49 21.37 10.51 -1.00
CA ARG A 49 20.19 10.17 -1.82
C ARG A 49 20.07 11.05 -3.05
N LEU A 50 20.10 12.38 -2.85
CA LEU A 50 20.02 13.35 -3.95
C LEU A 50 21.20 13.21 -4.90
N LYS A 51 22.42 13.09 -4.36
CA LYS A 51 23.62 12.89 -5.17
C LYS A 51 23.51 11.68 -6.08
N THR A 52 23.03 10.54 -5.58
CA THR A 52 22.88 9.32 -6.38
C THR A 52 21.90 9.54 -7.55
N LEU A 53 20.78 10.21 -7.33
CA LEU A 53 19.82 10.50 -8.40
C LEU A 53 20.38 11.48 -9.43
N LEU A 54 21.04 12.55 -8.98
CA LEU A 54 21.62 13.57 -9.85
C LEU A 54 22.77 13.04 -10.67
N ASP A 55 23.73 12.30 -10.06
CA ASP A 55 24.86 11.71 -10.76
C ASP A 55 24.42 10.71 -11.84
N ALA A 56 23.32 9.99 -11.60
CA ALA A 56 22.73 9.05 -12.54
C ALA A 56 21.71 9.68 -13.51
N ASN A 57 21.45 10.98 -13.39
CA ASN A 57 20.44 11.72 -14.17
C ASN A 57 19.05 11.07 -14.12
N ILE A 58 18.62 10.59 -12.93
CA ILE A 58 17.33 9.93 -12.72
C ILE A 58 16.30 10.94 -12.22
N SER A 59 15.18 11.05 -12.94
CA SER A 59 14.00 11.78 -12.46
C SER A 59 13.24 10.96 -11.42
N LEU A 60 12.91 11.54 -10.26
CA LEU A 60 12.11 10.90 -9.21
C LEU A 60 10.69 11.47 -9.18
N LEU A 61 9.70 10.60 -9.28
CA LEU A 61 8.28 10.93 -9.11
C LEU A 61 7.69 10.11 -7.96
N ALA A 62 6.89 10.73 -7.10
CA ALA A 62 6.21 10.06 -6.00
C ALA A 62 4.70 10.29 -6.06
N TYR A 63 3.93 9.21 -5.96
CA TYR A 63 2.46 9.24 -5.95
C TYR A 63 1.96 8.48 -4.72
N HIS A 64 1.76 9.18 -3.60
CA HIS A 64 1.24 8.66 -2.34
C HIS A 64 -0.29 8.54 -2.40
N LEU A 65 -1.02 9.41 -1.69
CA LEU A 65 -2.48 9.38 -1.62
C LEU A 65 -3.20 9.34 -2.98
N PRO A 66 -2.72 10.02 -4.05
CA PRO A 66 -3.35 9.88 -5.36
C PRO A 66 -3.33 8.45 -5.91
N LEU A 67 -2.30 7.64 -5.55
CA LEU A 67 -2.24 6.25 -5.94
C LEU A 67 -3.13 5.39 -5.03
N ASP A 68 -3.19 5.66 -3.71
CA ASP A 68 -4.10 4.95 -2.80
C ASP A 68 -5.56 5.13 -3.20
N ALA A 69 -5.91 6.35 -3.60
CA ALA A 69 -7.26 6.74 -3.98
C ALA A 69 -7.67 6.33 -5.40
N HIS A 70 -6.74 5.88 -6.25
CA HIS A 70 -7.05 5.63 -7.66
C HIS A 70 -7.99 4.43 -7.84
N GLU A 71 -9.08 4.61 -8.62
CA GLU A 71 -10.18 3.65 -8.71
C GLU A 71 -9.83 2.32 -9.37
N GLU A 72 -8.88 2.30 -10.31
CA GLU A 72 -8.51 1.11 -11.06
C GLU A 72 -7.18 0.50 -10.61
N ILE A 73 -6.17 1.36 -10.38
CA ILE A 73 -4.80 0.93 -10.13
C ILE A 73 -4.32 1.28 -8.73
N GLY A 74 -5.19 1.83 -7.88
CA GLY A 74 -4.84 2.19 -6.51
C GLY A 74 -4.56 0.98 -5.64
N ASN A 75 -3.75 1.15 -4.59
CA ASN A 75 -3.43 0.07 -3.65
C ASN A 75 -4.71 -0.60 -3.14
N ASN A 76 -5.66 0.20 -2.66
CA ASN A 76 -6.90 -0.29 -2.07
C ASN A 76 -7.86 -0.90 -3.11
N ALA A 77 -7.91 -0.36 -4.33
CA ALA A 77 -8.72 -0.90 -5.41
C ALA A 77 -8.21 -2.29 -5.85
N VAL A 78 -6.90 -2.43 -6.00
CA VAL A 78 -6.26 -3.71 -6.39
C VAL A 78 -6.41 -4.76 -5.29
N LEU A 79 -6.28 -4.40 -4.01
CA LEU A 79 -6.55 -5.30 -2.89
C LEU A 79 -8.03 -5.75 -2.87
N ALA A 80 -8.96 -4.83 -3.15
CA ALA A 80 -10.38 -5.17 -3.26
C ALA A 80 -10.68 -6.09 -4.45
N ASP A 81 -10.00 -5.93 -5.59
CA ASP A 81 -10.07 -6.85 -6.73
C ASP A 81 -9.52 -8.23 -6.40
N MET A 82 -8.38 -8.28 -5.71
CA MET A 82 -7.71 -9.51 -5.28
C MET A 82 -8.62 -10.39 -4.41
N LEU A 83 -9.43 -9.76 -3.56
CA LEU A 83 -10.40 -10.44 -2.69
C LEU A 83 -11.80 -10.55 -3.31
N ALA A 84 -11.96 -10.17 -4.59
CA ALA A 84 -13.22 -10.15 -5.32
C ALA A 84 -14.34 -9.40 -4.56
N LEU A 85 -13.99 -8.31 -3.91
CA LEU A 85 -14.95 -7.52 -3.12
C LEU A 85 -16.03 -6.94 -4.02
N SER A 86 -17.28 -7.16 -3.66
CA SER A 86 -18.47 -6.64 -4.36
C SER A 86 -19.13 -5.50 -3.59
N LYS A 87 -20.07 -4.78 -4.22
CA LYS A 87 -20.80 -3.64 -3.61
C LYS A 87 -19.89 -2.58 -3.00
N ARG A 88 -18.77 -2.36 -3.65
CA ARG A 88 -17.72 -1.46 -3.15
C ARG A 88 -18.21 -0.04 -2.99
N LYS A 89 -17.81 0.56 -1.87
CA LYS A 89 -17.99 1.99 -1.59
C LYS A 89 -16.69 2.55 -1.04
N ARG A 90 -16.51 3.85 -1.22
CA ARG A 90 -15.41 4.60 -0.63
C ARG A 90 -15.66 4.85 0.83
N PHE A 91 -14.60 4.84 1.62
CA PHE A 91 -14.60 5.23 3.02
C PHE A 91 -13.21 5.72 3.44
N PHE A 92 -13.10 6.13 4.67
CA PHE A 92 -11.89 6.60 5.33
C PHE A 92 -11.20 7.75 4.59
N VAL A 93 -11.38 8.94 5.15
CA VAL A 93 -10.74 10.17 4.67
C VAL A 93 -9.42 10.36 5.39
N TYR A 94 -8.36 10.47 4.62
CA TYR A 94 -7.04 10.84 5.09
C TYR A 94 -6.53 12.04 4.27
N ASP A 95 -6.13 13.13 4.96
CA ASP A 95 -5.66 14.38 4.33
C ASP A 95 -6.59 14.83 3.18
N ASP A 96 -7.88 15.02 3.51
CA ASP A 96 -8.97 15.42 2.61
C ASP A 96 -9.25 14.47 1.43
N THR A 97 -8.65 13.27 1.42
CA THR A 97 -8.80 12.29 0.34
C THR A 97 -9.43 10.99 0.86
N GLN A 98 -10.52 10.54 0.24
CA GLN A 98 -11.05 9.20 0.50
C GLN A 98 -10.16 8.15 -0.15
N ILE A 99 -9.44 7.38 0.65
CA ILE A 99 -8.46 6.41 0.16
C ILE A 99 -8.92 4.95 0.25
N GLY A 100 -9.76 4.60 1.23
CA GLY A 100 -10.20 3.23 1.48
C GLY A 100 -11.39 2.77 0.64
N TYR A 101 -11.58 1.46 0.61
CA TYR A 101 -12.77 0.80 0.10
C TYR A 101 -13.36 -0.14 1.14
N TYR A 102 -14.68 -0.26 1.17
CA TYR A 102 -15.35 -1.35 1.87
C TYR A 102 -16.36 -2.05 0.96
N GLY A 103 -16.71 -3.29 1.29
CA GLY A 103 -17.69 -4.05 0.51
C GLY A 103 -17.90 -5.44 1.07
N GLU A 104 -18.49 -6.31 0.25
CA GLU A 104 -18.83 -7.68 0.63
C GLU A 104 -17.93 -8.69 -0.09
N LEU A 105 -17.43 -9.67 0.65
CA LEU A 105 -16.79 -10.86 0.09
C LEU A 105 -17.81 -11.72 -0.68
N PRO A 106 -17.39 -12.51 -1.68
CA PRO A 106 -18.29 -13.41 -2.41
C PRO A 106 -19.03 -14.38 -1.49
N ALA A 107 -18.34 -14.94 -0.53
CA ALA A 107 -18.87 -15.77 0.56
C ALA A 107 -18.20 -15.37 1.87
N PRO A 108 -18.85 -15.64 3.04
CA PRO A 108 -18.16 -15.49 4.32
C PRO A 108 -16.91 -16.38 4.36
N ALA A 109 -15.81 -15.84 4.86
CA ALA A 109 -14.53 -16.52 5.00
C ALA A 109 -13.96 -16.25 6.40
N SER A 110 -13.20 -17.18 6.94
CA SER A 110 -12.46 -16.95 8.18
C SER A 110 -11.29 -15.98 7.96
N MET A 111 -10.87 -15.32 9.02
CA MET A 111 -9.67 -14.47 8.98
C MET A 111 -8.44 -15.27 8.50
N ALA A 112 -8.34 -16.53 8.88
CA ALA A 112 -7.24 -17.41 8.48
C ALA A 112 -7.23 -17.68 6.97
N GLU A 113 -8.39 -17.92 6.35
CA GLU A 113 -8.52 -18.12 4.89
C GLU A 113 -8.17 -16.83 4.12
N LEU A 114 -8.63 -15.67 4.62
CA LEU A 114 -8.29 -14.39 4.03
C LEU A 114 -6.79 -14.12 4.15
N ALA A 115 -6.20 -14.37 5.32
CA ALA A 115 -4.76 -14.24 5.52
C ALA A 115 -3.96 -15.15 4.59
N GLN A 116 -4.37 -16.42 4.44
CA GLN A 116 -3.73 -17.34 3.52
C GLN A 116 -3.75 -16.82 2.07
N THR A 117 -4.88 -16.30 1.63
CA THR A 117 -5.02 -15.69 0.31
C THR A 117 -4.06 -14.51 0.13
N LEU A 118 -4.04 -13.59 1.12
CA LEU A 118 -3.16 -12.41 1.09
C LEU A 118 -1.68 -12.80 1.12
N GLN A 119 -1.29 -13.75 1.98
CA GLN A 119 0.10 -14.25 2.07
C GLN A 119 0.59 -14.82 0.74
N GLN A 120 -0.26 -15.60 0.05
CA GLN A 120 0.07 -16.16 -1.25
C GLN A 120 0.21 -15.08 -2.34
N GLN A 121 -0.68 -14.10 -2.36
CA GLN A 121 -0.73 -13.06 -3.39
C GLN A 121 0.33 -11.97 -3.17
N LEU A 122 0.53 -11.55 -1.93
CA LEU A 122 1.42 -10.45 -1.55
C LEU A 122 2.82 -10.93 -1.15
N LYS A 123 2.99 -12.24 -0.88
CA LYS A 123 4.24 -12.84 -0.35
C LYS A 123 4.67 -12.20 0.97
N CYS A 124 3.74 -12.04 1.88
CA CYS A 124 3.92 -11.41 3.18
C CYS A 124 3.49 -12.35 4.31
N GLU A 125 3.76 -11.96 5.54
CA GLU A 125 3.12 -12.54 6.72
C GLU A 125 1.95 -11.64 7.15
N CYS A 126 0.85 -12.26 7.60
CA CYS A 126 -0.29 -11.53 8.14
C CYS A 126 -0.36 -11.66 9.65
N LYS A 127 -0.62 -10.54 10.33
CA LYS A 127 -0.98 -10.53 11.75
C LYS A 127 -2.50 -10.42 11.86
N LEU A 128 -3.10 -11.24 12.72
CA LEU A 128 -4.54 -11.30 12.90
C LEU A 128 -4.91 -10.85 14.31
N LEU A 129 -5.81 -9.89 14.42
CA LEU A 129 -6.44 -9.46 15.67
C LEU A 129 -7.94 -9.76 15.56
N PRO A 130 -8.44 -10.82 16.22
CA PRO A 130 -9.86 -11.12 16.20
C PRO A 130 -10.66 -10.11 17.03
N GLY A 131 -11.79 -9.66 16.52
CA GLY A 131 -12.79 -8.94 17.26
C GLY A 131 -13.66 -9.89 18.10
N LYS A 132 -14.42 -9.36 19.07
CA LYS A 132 -15.29 -10.17 19.94
C LYS A 132 -16.44 -10.89 19.20
N ASN A 133 -16.77 -10.47 17.98
CA ASN A 133 -17.86 -11.04 17.17
C ASN A 133 -17.46 -12.31 16.43
N GLY A 134 -16.24 -12.79 16.60
CA GLY A 134 -15.72 -14.00 15.97
C GLY A 134 -14.76 -13.72 14.82
N ASP A 135 -14.41 -14.77 14.08
CA ASP A 135 -13.40 -14.76 13.02
C ASP A 135 -13.97 -14.82 11.60
N MET A 136 -15.30 -14.96 11.46
CA MET A 136 -15.95 -14.99 10.16
C MET A 136 -16.19 -13.58 9.62
N VAL A 137 -15.75 -13.35 8.41
CA VAL A 137 -15.79 -12.06 7.72
C VAL A 137 -16.67 -12.18 6.48
N LYS A 138 -17.68 -11.32 6.37
CA LYS A 138 -18.49 -11.13 5.17
C LYS A 138 -18.29 -9.74 4.59
N THR A 139 -18.17 -8.73 5.47
CA THR A 139 -18.00 -7.32 5.12
C THR A 139 -16.60 -6.86 5.53
N LEU A 140 -15.88 -6.24 4.61
CA LEU A 140 -14.47 -5.90 4.78
C LEU A 140 -14.19 -4.45 4.39
N GLY A 141 -13.53 -3.71 5.28
CA GLY A 141 -12.88 -2.45 4.98
C GLY A 141 -11.42 -2.70 4.55
N ILE A 142 -10.90 -1.91 3.63
CA ILE A 142 -9.53 -2.02 3.10
C ILE A 142 -8.86 -0.65 3.10
N VAL A 143 -7.77 -0.53 3.85
CA VAL A 143 -6.87 0.65 3.84
C VAL A 143 -5.43 0.13 3.90
N SER A 144 -4.68 0.22 2.79
CA SER A 144 -3.28 -0.21 2.69
C SER A 144 -2.35 0.59 3.59
N GLY A 145 -1.13 0.10 3.78
CA GLY A 145 -0.12 0.81 4.57
C GLY A 145 -0.50 1.01 6.03
N GLY A 146 -0.30 2.21 6.55
CA GLY A 146 -0.60 2.60 7.92
C GLY A 146 -2.06 3.04 8.12
N GLY A 147 -3.03 2.18 7.82
CA GLY A 147 -4.46 2.48 7.85
C GLY A 147 -5.28 2.00 9.06
N PRO A 148 -4.70 1.67 10.26
CA PRO A 148 -5.50 1.14 11.36
C PRO A 148 -6.47 2.16 11.99
N ASP A 149 -6.27 3.46 11.76
CA ASP A 149 -7.19 4.52 12.21
C ASP A 149 -8.57 4.44 11.53
N ALA A 150 -8.70 3.67 10.44
CA ALA A 150 -9.98 3.36 9.82
C ALA A 150 -10.87 2.41 10.65
N LEU A 151 -10.37 1.88 11.78
CA LEU A 151 -11.08 0.94 12.64
C LEU A 151 -12.40 1.49 13.16
N GLU A 152 -12.41 2.75 13.63
CA GLU A 152 -13.63 3.38 14.16
C GLU A 152 -14.72 3.52 13.09
N GLU A 153 -14.33 3.92 11.87
CA GLU A 153 -15.27 4.03 10.76
C GLU A 153 -15.80 2.65 10.32
N CYS A 154 -14.95 1.61 10.35
CA CYS A 154 -15.37 0.22 10.12
C CYS A 154 -16.45 -0.19 11.14
N ALA A 155 -16.28 0.14 12.42
CA ALA A 155 -17.27 -0.16 13.46
C ALA A 155 -18.57 0.59 13.24
N GLN A 156 -18.52 1.88 12.88
CA GLN A 156 -19.70 2.70 12.57
C GLN A 156 -20.48 2.17 11.36
N LEU A 157 -19.78 1.62 10.37
CA LEU A 157 -20.35 1.01 9.17
C LEU A 157 -20.84 -0.44 9.40
N GLY A 158 -20.58 -1.01 10.58
CA GLY A 158 -20.94 -2.39 10.92
C GLY A 158 -20.17 -3.43 10.12
N LEU A 159 -18.91 -3.15 9.79
CA LEU A 159 -18.05 -4.08 9.06
C LEU A 159 -17.49 -5.15 10.01
N ASP A 160 -17.30 -6.36 9.50
CA ASP A 160 -16.75 -7.49 10.26
C ASP A 160 -15.25 -7.35 10.48
N ALA A 161 -14.52 -6.81 9.48
CA ALA A 161 -13.07 -6.69 9.56
C ALA A 161 -12.51 -5.48 8.80
N LEU A 162 -11.27 -5.11 9.18
CA LEU A 162 -10.40 -4.18 8.48
C LEU A 162 -9.16 -4.91 7.97
N LEU A 163 -8.88 -4.82 6.68
CA LEU A 163 -7.58 -5.15 6.08
C LEU A 163 -6.73 -3.88 6.00
N THR A 164 -5.56 -3.94 6.60
CA THR A 164 -4.57 -2.84 6.56
C THR A 164 -3.15 -3.40 6.42
N GLY A 165 -2.15 -2.54 6.28
CA GLY A 165 -0.76 -2.98 6.22
C GLY A 165 -0.17 -3.24 7.60
N GLU A 166 -0.38 -2.36 8.56
CA GLU A 166 0.22 -2.46 9.88
C GLU A 166 -0.73 -2.11 11.02
N ILE A 167 -0.39 -2.55 12.22
CA ILE A 167 -1.13 -2.28 13.46
C ILE A 167 -0.16 -2.01 14.60
N GLY A 168 -0.53 -1.10 15.48
CA GLY A 168 0.17 -0.86 16.75
C GLY A 168 -0.54 -1.53 17.92
N HIS A 169 0.17 -1.65 19.06
CA HIS A 169 -0.36 -2.22 20.31
C HIS A 169 -1.68 -1.58 20.75
N GLN A 170 -1.81 -0.27 20.55
CA GLN A 170 -3.00 0.51 20.93
C GLN A 170 -4.30 0.08 20.23
N HIS A 171 -4.23 -0.63 19.12
CA HIS A 171 -5.42 -1.03 18.35
C HIS A 171 -6.06 -2.33 18.86
N LEU A 172 -5.34 -3.11 19.70
CA LEU A 172 -5.81 -4.42 20.15
C LEU A 172 -7.13 -4.35 20.93
N HIS A 173 -7.17 -3.50 21.97
CA HIS A 173 -8.37 -3.38 22.80
C HIS A 173 -9.54 -2.73 22.04
N PRO A 174 -9.35 -1.60 21.34
CA PRO A 174 -10.42 -1.03 20.52
C PRO A 174 -10.99 -2.00 19.48
N ALA A 175 -10.18 -2.75 18.76
CA ALA A 175 -10.65 -3.75 17.79
C ALA A 175 -11.55 -4.80 18.45
N TRP A 176 -11.11 -5.35 19.59
CA TRP A 176 -11.92 -6.28 20.37
C TRP A 176 -13.23 -5.69 20.86
N GLU A 177 -13.19 -4.51 21.50
CA GLU A 177 -14.34 -3.86 22.11
C GLU A 177 -15.38 -3.41 21.07
N MET A 178 -14.92 -2.92 19.91
CA MET A 178 -15.78 -2.54 18.80
C MET A 178 -16.30 -3.75 18.01
N GLY A 179 -15.69 -4.92 18.17
CA GLY A 179 -16.09 -6.14 17.49
C GLY A 179 -15.63 -6.22 16.03
N VAL A 180 -14.65 -5.42 15.63
CA VAL A 180 -14.07 -5.41 14.28
C VAL A 180 -12.74 -6.16 14.32
N SER A 181 -12.61 -7.19 13.51
CA SER A 181 -11.35 -7.93 13.35
C SER A 181 -10.36 -7.13 12.50
N ILE A 182 -9.04 -7.30 12.73
CA ILE A 182 -8.01 -6.66 11.89
C ILE A 182 -7.11 -7.72 11.27
N ILE A 183 -6.88 -7.59 9.95
CA ILE A 183 -5.88 -8.34 9.20
C ILE A 183 -4.81 -7.34 8.77
N ALA A 184 -3.60 -7.45 9.33
CA ALA A 184 -2.46 -6.62 8.92
C ALA A 184 -1.54 -7.46 8.03
N ALA A 185 -1.48 -7.08 6.74
CA ALA A 185 -0.81 -7.84 5.69
C ALA A 185 0.53 -7.23 5.22
N GLY A 186 1.15 -6.40 6.08
CA GLY A 186 2.41 -5.71 5.82
C GLY A 186 2.23 -4.36 5.10
N HIS A 187 2.81 -3.30 5.65
CA HIS A 187 2.77 -1.95 5.07
C HIS A 187 3.30 -1.99 3.64
N TYR A 188 4.57 -2.37 3.50
CA TYR A 188 5.22 -2.50 2.19
C TYR A 188 4.43 -3.41 1.24
N ALA A 189 3.99 -4.58 1.71
CA ALA A 189 3.37 -5.58 0.86
C ALA A 189 2.04 -5.09 0.27
N THR A 190 1.18 -4.46 1.07
CA THR A 190 -0.10 -3.92 0.63
C THR A 190 0.06 -2.78 -0.38
N GLU A 191 1.14 -2.02 -0.33
CA GLU A 191 1.42 -0.90 -1.22
C GLU A 191 2.21 -1.28 -2.48
N THR A 192 2.71 -2.52 -2.58
CA THR A 192 3.25 -3.02 -3.85
C THR A 192 2.19 -3.15 -4.93
N THR A 193 0.92 -3.24 -4.55
CA THR A 193 -0.21 -3.53 -5.45
C THR A 193 -0.44 -2.39 -6.44
N GLY A 194 -0.57 -1.17 -5.98
CA GLY A 194 -0.79 0.01 -6.83
C GLY A 194 0.42 0.33 -7.71
N ILE A 195 1.63 0.28 -7.15
CA ILE A 195 2.86 0.53 -7.92
C ILE A 195 3.03 -0.49 -9.06
N LYS A 196 2.76 -1.78 -8.80
CA LYS A 196 2.80 -2.81 -9.84
C LYS A 196 1.69 -2.64 -10.88
N ALA A 197 0.51 -2.21 -10.46
CA ALA A 197 -0.59 -1.91 -11.37
C ALA A 197 -0.27 -0.69 -12.26
N LEU A 198 0.30 0.38 -11.69
CA LEU A 198 0.79 1.55 -12.43
C LEU A 198 1.88 1.15 -13.43
N GLN A 199 2.87 0.35 -13.01
CA GLN A 199 3.89 -0.19 -13.89
C GLN A 199 3.29 -0.91 -15.10
N LYS A 200 2.31 -1.80 -14.86
CA LYS A 200 1.62 -2.55 -15.91
C LYS A 200 0.86 -1.62 -16.88
N LYS A 201 0.18 -0.59 -16.35
CA LYS A 201 -0.56 0.40 -17.13
C LYS A 201 0.38 1.22 -18.02
N LEU A 202 1.48 1.75 -17.46
CA LEU A 202 2.45 2.55 -18.23
C LEU A 202 3.17 1.71 -19.29
N ARG A 203 3.57 0.47 -18.97
CA ARG A 203 4.19 -0.44 -19.95
C ARG A 203 3.26 -0.74 -21.13
N LYS A 204 1.93 -0.82 -20.89
CA LYS A 204 0.94 -1.06 -21.95
C LYS A 204 0.70 0.20 -22.79
N GLN A 205 0.69 1.38 -22.17
CA GLN A 205 0.36 2.65 -22.81
C GLN A 205 1.53 3.26 -23.58
N PHE A 206 2.75 3.09 -23.06
CA PHE A 206 3.97 3.66 -23.62
C PHE A 206 4.95 2.57 -24.00
N LYS A 207 5.72 2.77 -25.08
CA LYS A 207 6.78 1.84 -25.50
C LYS A 207 8.06 2.05 -24.68
N VAL A 208 7.95 2.01 -23.33
CA VAL A 208 9.08 2.19 -22.42
C VAL A 208 9.37 0.89 -21.67
N LYS A 209 10.63 0.67 -21.32
CA LYS A 209 11.01 -0.45 -20.46
C LYS A 209 10.59 -0.13 -19.03
N CYS A 210 9.87 -1.04 -18.39
CA CYS A 210 9.39 -0.89 -17.02
C CYS A 210 9.90 -2.03 -16.15
N GLU A 211 10.51 -1.73 -15.00
CA GLU A 211 11.06 -2.70 -14.06
C GLU A 211 10.68 -2.36 -12.64
N PHE A 212 10.25 -3.35 -11.85
CA PHE A 212 9.98 -3.17 -10.43
C PHE A 212 11.23 -3.52 -9.62
N ILE A 213 11.60 -2.65 -8.71
CA ILE A 213 12.67 -2.86 -7.72
C ILE A 213 12.00 -3.26 -6.42
N ASP A 214 12.06 -4.55 -6.11
CA ASP A 214 11.55 -5.13 -4.89
C ASP A 214 12.58 -4.96 -3.77
N TRP A 215 12.23 -4.19 -2.73
CA TRP A 215 13.08 -3.94 -1.58
C TRP A 215 12.23 -3.89 -0.30
N PRO A 216 11.74 -5.07 0.16
CA PRO A 216 10.82 -5.15 1.28
C PRO A 216 11.44 -4.67 2.59
N THR A 217 10.65 -3.95 3.39
CA THR A 217 11.04 -3.44 4.70
C THR A 217 10.80 -4.45 5.82
N GLY A 218 9.92 -5.42 5.59
CA GLY A 218 9.45 -6.37 6.62
C GLY A 218 8.32 -5.82 7.48
N PHE A 219 7.84 -4.60 7.19
CA PHE A 219 6.69 -3.99 7.83
C PHE A 219 5.46 -4.08 6.96
#